data_998fc8037bc5c6ee88d1bde4b28767b8
#
_entry.id   998fc8037bc5c6ee88d1bde4b28767b8
#
_cell.length_a   1.000
_cell.length_b   1.000
_cell.length_c   1.000
_cell.angle_alpha   90.00
_cell.angle_beta   90.00
_cell.angle_gamma   90.00
#
_symmetry.space_group_name_H-M   'P 1'
#
loop_
_entity.id
_entity.type
_entity.pdbx_description
1 polymer ?
#
loop_
_entity_poly.entity_id
_entity_poly.type
_entity_poly.pdbx_seq_one_letter_code
_entity_poly.pdbx_strand_id
1 'polypeptide(L)'
;MRDELLGHESKDADFLVPGVDIEGLRSALEPHGRTEELIVAGRPVGVRFYPRDAALRRKARGGIELAPPRREVSTGPGRHDFEIVVDPSASVEDDLDRRDFTINAIARRLADGTIVDPHMGREDLEHRVLRTVSPNSFAEDPLRLVRGLRFVSQLDLDPDEQTLDQMRAEAESVSHVSGERIGGGLAADGMGELSKLLMGKHPAKALRLARDTGVLVHLLPEFEPAIGFEQESRYHDMTVDEHTFEVVQAAAKAGAPLRVRLAALFHDLGKPHVAWRGTDNRLHYYAKAGFSTQSHEQVSAQLADAALERLRYPTELRQRVVRIVRAHMLDPGRADEVRARRLLQRYGVGLTFDLLDHKRADLLGKGPANDKDLERLREFRRVVERQKTSAHRLRDLVIGGDDLIEIGYKPGPEIGRALRALLDDVVKEPELNTREELLARAKELVA
;
A
#
# COMPACT_ATOMS: atom_id res chain seq x y z
N MET A 1 7.04 23.97 0.89
CA MET A 1 8.50 24.32 0.86
C MET A 1 9.36 23.13 0.47
N ARG A 2 9.40 22.01 1.26
CA ARG A 2 10.26 20.85 0.98
C ARG A 2 10.18 20.38 -0.49
N ASP A 3 8.98 20.12 -0.99
CA ASP A 3 8.78 19.58 -2.34
C ASP A 3 9.25 20.58 -3.43
N GLU A 4 9.06 21.87 -3.19
CA GLU A 4 9.57 22.95 -4.05
C GLU A 4 11.11 22.99 -4.06
N LEU A 5 11.77 22.82 -2.90
CA LEU A 5 13.23 22.75 -2.81
C LEU A 5 13.80 21.52 -3.54
N LEU A 6 13.00 20.45 -3.63
CA LEU A 6 13.34 19.24 -4.39
C LEU A 6 13.00 19.34 -5.89
N GLY A 7 12.45 20.48 -6.34
CA GLY A 7 12.02 20.66 -7.73
C GLY A 7 10.74 19.91 -8.10
N HIS A 8 9.98 19.46 -7.10
CA HIS A 8 8.70 18.80 -7.31
C HIS A 8 7.56 19.84 -7.33
N GLU A 9 6.55 19.62 -8.18
CA GLU A 9 5.31 20.40 -8.09
C GLU A 9 4.61 20.10 -6.77
N SER A 10 4.42 21.13 -5.93
CA SER A 10 3.59 21.01 -4.73
C SER A 10 2.12 20.98 -5.15
N LYS A 11 1.39 19.97 -4.72
CA LYS A 11 -0.06 19.85 -4.95
C LYS A 11 -0.87 20.64 -3.94
N ASP A 12 -0.29 20.90 -2.77
CA ASP A 12 -0.93 21.55 -1.63
C ASP A 12 -0.14 22.81 -1.28
N ALA A 13 -0.85 23.91 -1.02
CA ALA A 13 -0.28 25.17 -0.56
C ALA A 13 -0.85 25.44 0.84
N ASP A 14 -0.01 25.22 1.86
CA ASP A 14 -0.34 25.47 3.26
C ASP A 14 0.27 26.81 3.67
N PHE A 15 -0.56 27.71 4.22
CA PHE A 15 -0.13 29.02 4.65
C PHE A 15 -0.30 29.17 6.15
N LEU A 16 0.77 29.62 6.80
CA LEU A 16 0.76 30.05 8.18
C LEU A 16 0.50 31.56 8.22
N VAL A 17 -0.48 31.99 9.02
CA VAL A 17 -0.90 33.40 9.10
C VAL A 17 -0.82 33.86 10.56
N PRO A 18 0.33 34.41 11.03
CA PRO A 18 0.47 34.98 12.37
C PRO A 18 -0.40 36.21 12.55
N GLY A 19 -0.79 36.50 13.79
CA GLY A 19 -1.50 37.72 14.19
C GLY A 19 -3.01 37.73 13.86
N VAL A 20 -3.54 36.64 13.32
CA VAL A 20 -4.97 36.54 12.98
C VAL A 20 -5.54 35.20 13.47
N ASP A 21 -6.66 35.25 14.16
CA ASP A 21 -7.39 34.05 14.57
C ASP A 21 -8.21 33.44 13.42
N ILE A 22 -8.86 32.30 13.67
CA ILE A 22 -9.63 31.59 12.65
C ILE A 22 -10.83 32.43 12.14
N GLU A 23 -11.49 33.17 13.03
CA GLU A 23 -12.63 34.01 12.65
C GLU A 23 -12.19 35.21 11.83
N GLY A 24 -11.05 35.83 12.17
CA GLY A 24 -10.43 36.88 11.36
C GLY A 24 -10.02 36.36 9.96
N LEU A 25 -9.46 35.15 9.88
CA LEU A 25 -9.15 34.51 8.59
C LEU A 25 -10.42 34.30 7.76
N ARG A 26 -11.50 33.78 8.34
CA ARG A 26 -12.78 33.59 7.64
C ARG A 26 -13.33 34.93 7.13
N SER A 27 -13.40 35.92 7.99
CA SER A 27 -13.90 37.24 7.64
C SER A 27 -13.12 37.90 6.51
N ALA A 28 -11.79 37.78 6.54
CA ALA A 28 -10.91 38.31 5.50
C ALA A 28 -11.06 37.58 4.14
N LEU A 29 -11.37 36.30 4.15
CA LEU A 29 -11.44 35.47 2.94
C LEU A 29 -12.85 35.42 2.31
N GLU A 30 -13.90 35.67 3.09
CA GLU A 30 -15.30 35.59 2.64
C GLU A 30 -15.61 36.43 1.39
N PRO A 31 -15.11 37.66 1.21
CA PRO A 31 -15.32 38.44 -0.01
C PRO A 31 -14.68 37.79 -1.24
N HIS A 32 -13.67 36.95 -1.09
CA HIS A 32 -12.86 36.38 -2.15
C HIS A 32 -13.23 34.92 -2.50
N GLY A 33 -14.02 34.24 -1.66
CA GLY A 33 -14.38 32.84 -1.92
C GLY A 33 -15.19 32.20 -0.81
N ARG A 34 -15.19 30.85 -0.80
CA ARG A 34 -15.83 30.03 0.22
C ARG A 34 -14.76 29.47 1.16
N THR A 35 -15.04 29.46 2.44
CA THR A 35 -14.19 28.87 3.47
C THR A 35 -14.88 27.64 4.09
N GLU A 36 -14.09 26.64 4.46
CA GLU A 36 -14.47 25.48 5.29
C GLU A 36 -13.52 25.40 6.47
N GLU A 37 -14.02 25.05 7.64
CA GLU A 37 -13.15 24.86 8.81
C GLU A 37 -12.32 23.58 8.68
N LEU A 38 -11.03 23.67 9.00
CA LEU A 38 -10.16 22.52 9.21
C LEU A 38 -10.28 22.09 10.65
N ILE A 39 -10.78 20.89 10.89
CA ILE A 39 -11.04 20.36 12.24
C ILE A 39 -10.04 19.22 12.50
N VAL A 40 -9.32 19.30 13.62
CA VAL A 40 -8.44 18.24 14.15
C VAL A 40 -8.88 17.93 15.57
N ALA A 41 -9.12 16.64 15.85
CA ALA A 41 -9.60 16.19 17.16
C ALA A 41 -10.85 16.96 17.69
N GLY A 42 -11.76 17.32 16.78
CA GLY A 42 -13.00 18.03 17.12
C GLY A 42 -12.83 19.55 17.33
N ARG A 43 -11.65 20.10 17.07
CA ARG A 43 -11.36 21.54 17.23
C ARG A 43 -10.98 22.18 15.90
N PRO A 44 -11.44 23.42 15.64
CA PRO A 44 -11.00 24.16 14.47
C PRO A 44 -9.52 24.56 14.63
N VAL A 45 -8.71 24.27 13.60
CA VAL A 45 -7.27 24.56 13.58
C VAL A 45 -6.87 25.48 12.43
N GLY A 46 -7.79 25.81 11.53
CA GLY A 46 -7.56 26.66 10.39
C GLY A 46 -8.76 26.68 9.46
N VAL A 47 -8.55 27.19 8.26
CA VAL A 47 -9.58 27.25 7.20
C VAL A 47 -9.03 26.71 5.89
N ARG A 48 -9.88 26.02 5.13
CA ARG A 48 -9.66 25.68 3.73
C ARG A 48 -10.43 26.67 2.87
N PHE A 49 -9.73 27.40 2.04
CA PHE A 49 -10.27 28.45 1.20
C PHE A 49 -10.42 28.00 -0.26
N TYR A 50 -11.59 28.20 -0.81
CA TYR A 50 -11.89 27.95 -2.21
C TYR A 50 -12.12 29.29 -2.94
N PRO A 51 -11.15 29.80 -3.70
CA PRO A 51 -11.23 31.12 -4.31
C PRO A 51 -12.31 31.21 -5.40
N ARG A 52 -12.95 32.37 -5.52
CA ARG A 52 -13.85 32.68 -6.64
C ARG A 52 -13.06 32.89 -7.93
N ASP A 53 -11.81 33.39 -7.84
CA ASP A 53 -10.94 33.55 -8.98
C ASP A 53 -10.67 32.24 -9.72
N ALA A 54 -10.93 32.22 -11.03
CA ALA A 54 -10.84 31.04 -11.86
C ALA A 54 -9.39 30.55 -12.06
N ALA A 55 -8.41 31.43 -12.03
CA ALA A 55 -7.01 31.08 -12.21
C ALA A 55 -6.44 30.44 -10.93
N LEU A 56 -6.74 31.04 -9.78
CA LEU A 56 -6.38 30.46 -8.48
C LEU A 56 -7.08 29.12 -8.24
N ARG A 57 -8.36 28.99 -8.58
CA ARG A 57 -9.11 27.74 -8.46
C ARG A 57 -8.54 26.61 -9.33
N ARG A 58 -8.02 26.92 -10.51
CA ARG A 58 -7.33 25.92 -11.35
C ARG A 58 -6.01 25.45 -10.75
N LYS A 59 -5.27 26.36 -10.08
CA LYS A 59 -4.00 26.04 -9.41
C LYS A 59 -4.20 25.29 -8.09
N ALA A 60 -5.23 25.64 -7.30
CA ALA A 60 -5.53 25.06 -6.00
C ALA A 60 -6.89 24.31 -6.05
N ARG A 61 -6.95 23.21 -6.79
CA ARG A 61 -8.20 22.43 -6.96
C ARG A 61 -8.73 21.84 -5.66
N GLY A 62 -7.86 21.50 -4.72
CA GLY A 62 -8.19 21.01 -3.38
C GLY A 62 -8.51 22.10 -2.34
N GLY A 63 -8.44 23.39 -2.74
CA GLY A 63 -8.49 24.53 -1.83
C GLY A 63 -7.10 24.95 -1.35
N ILE A 64 -7.05 26.04 -0.62
CA ILE A 64 -5.83 26.62 -0.03
C ILE A 64 -6.01 26.51 1.48
N GLU A 65 -5.09 25.88 2.18
CA GLU A 65 -5.14 25.76 3.63
C GLU A 65 -4.42 26.95 4.30
N LEU A 66 -5.12 27.65 5.19
CA LEU A 66 -4.59 28.76 5.97
C LEU A 66 -4.85 28.47 7.45
N ALA A 67 -3.83 28.62 8.26
CA ALA A 67 -3.93 28.39 9.70
C ALA A 67 -3.15 29.46 10.47
N PRO A 68 -3.63 29.90 11.63
CA PRO A 68 -2.80 30.61 12.60
C PRO A 68 -1.68 29.70 13.13
N PRO A 69 -0.60 30.23 13.69
CA PRO A 69 0.36 29.44 14.42
C PRO A 69 -0.29 28.70 15.60
N ARG A 70 0.33 27.61 16.00
CA ARG A 70 -0.14 26.75 17.08
C ARG A 70 0.98 26.51 18.08
N ARG A 71 0.63 26.39 19.34
CA ARG A 71 1.53 25.98 20.43
C ARG A 71 1.08 24.69 21.06
N GLU A 72 2.00 23.95 21.61
CA GLU A 72 1.69 22.82 22.48
C GLU A 72 1.60 23.34 23.93
N VAL A 73 0.51 23.00 24.60
CA VAL A 73 0.27 23.34 26.01
C VAL A 73 0.18 22.03 26.78
N SER A 74 1.07 21.84 27.75
CA SER A 74 0.99 20.70 28.66
C SER A 74 -0.33 20.72 29.41
N THR A 75 -1.06 19.61 29.40
CA THR A 75 -2.32 19.45 30.15
C THR A 75 -2.17 18.55 31.36
N GLY A 76 -0.96 18.03 31.65
CA GLY A 76 -0.66 17.16 32.77
C GLY A 76 0.80 16.72 32.84
N PRO A 77 1.18 15.90 33.82
CA PRO A 77 2.54 15.40 33.99
C PRO A 77 2.89 14.21 33.13
N GLY A 78 1.93 13.69 32.35
CA GLY A 78 2.11 12.52 31.50
C GLY A 78 2.75 12.86 30.13
N ARG A 79 3.43 11.90 29.54
CA ARG A 79 4.10 12.02 28.22
C ARG A 79 3.14 12.37 27.05
N HIS A 80 1.84 12.19 27.24
CA HIS A 80 0.79 12.42 26.23
C HIS A 80 -0.18 13.53 26.61
N ASP A 81 0.10 14.25 27.70
CA ASP A 81 -0.77 15.30 28.21
C ASP A 81 -0.40 16.67 27.58
N PHE A 82 -0.47 16.72 26.25
CA PHE A 82 -0.29 17.96 25.51
C PHE A 82 -1.54 18.25 24.65
N GLU A 83 -1.91 19.50 24.64
CA GLU A 83 -2.97 20.04 23.82
C GLU A 83 -2.39 21.00 22.78
N ILE A 84 -2.74 20.81 21.52
CA ILE A 84 -2.40 21.75 20.45
C ILE A 84 -3.43 22.88 20.49
N VAL A 85 -2.98 24.09 20.84
CA VAL A 85 -3.82 25.28 20.92
C VAL A 85 -3.44 26.25 19.80
N VAL A 86 -4.45 26.74 19.09
CA VAL A 86 -4.28 27.85 18.14
C VAL A 86 -3.89 29.10 18.92
N ASP A 87 -2.73 29.64 18.60
CA ASP A 87 -2.21 30.87 19.23
C ASP A 87 -1.77 31.86 18.12
N PRO A 88 -2.63 32.79 17.74
CA PRO A 88 -2.27 33.77 16.73
C PRO A 88 -1.07 34.67 17.09
N SER A 89 -0.72 34.78 18.42
CA SER A 89 0.42 35.54 18.90
C SER A 89 1.75 34.79 18.81
N ALA A 90 1.71 33.47 18.55
CA ALA A 90 2.92 32.67 18.39
C ALA A 90 3.69 33.05 17.12
N SER A 91 5.01 32.93 17.17
CA SER A 91 5.86 33.19 16.02
C SER A 91 5.77 32.06 14.99
N VAL A 92 6.34 32.29 13.79
CA VAL A 92 6.48 31.24 12.76
C VAL A 92 7.43 30.15 13.28
N GLU A 93 8.46 30.55 13.98
CA GLU A 93 9.45 29.64 14.56
C GLU A 93 8.80 28.71 15.59
N ASP A 94 7.92 29.21 16.48
CA ASP A 94 7.15 28.38 17.42
C ASP A 94 6.32 27.30 16.73
N ASP A 95 5.74 27.59 15.54
CA ASP A 95 5.02 26.57 14.76
C ASP A 95 5.96 25.56 14.08
N LEU A 96 7.16 26.00 13.68
CA LEU A 96 8.15 25.13 13.09
C LEU A 96 8.78 24.19 14.12
N ASP A 97 8.97 24.64 15.35
CA ASP A 97 9.56 23.86 16.46
C ASP A 97 8.77 22.64 16.86
N ARG A 98 7.44 22.62 16.63
CA ARG A 98 6.57 21.48 16.93
C ARG A 98 6.43 20.52 15.77
N ARG A 99 7.09 20.73 14.63
CA ARG A 99 7.02 19.84 13.47
C ARG A 99 7.76 18.53 13.72
N ASP A 100 7.48 17.54 12.86
CA ASP A 100 8.04 16.19 12.98
C ASP A 100 9.56 16.18 12.69
N PHE A 101 9.94 16.69 11.51
CA PHE A 101 11.31 16.62 10.99
C PHE A 101 11.77 17.98 10.47
N THR A 102 13.07 18.24 10.56
CA THR A 102 13.69 19.50 10.11
C THR A 102 13.36 19.84 8.66
N ILE A 103 13.35 18.85 7.79
CA ILE A 103 12.98 18.99 6.37
C ILE A 103 11.55 19.47 6.13
N ASN A 104 10.68 19.36 7.12
CA ASN A 104 9.31 19.86 7.10
C ASN A 104 9.14 21.16 7.93
N ALA A 105 10.18 21.56 8.66
CA ALA A 105 10.19 22.76 9.50
C ALA A 105 10.81 23.97 8.77
N ILE A 106 10.44 24.14 7.49
CA ILE A 106 10.92 25.21 6.62
C ILE A 106 9.71 26.02 6.14
N ALA A 107 9.76 27.32 6.28
CA ALA A 107 8.74 28.23 5.77
C ALA A 107 9.35 29.28 4.83
N ARG A 108 8.51 29.93 4.03
CA ARG A 108 8.87 31.10 3.22
C ARG A 108 7.93 32.24 3.55
N ARG A 109 8.49 33.39 3.88
CA ARG A 109 7.71 34.61 4.02
C ARG A 109 7.27 35.11 2.64
N LEU A 110 5.97 35.31 2.46
CA LEU A 110 5.45 35.72 1.16
C LEU A 110 5.81 37.16 0.78
N ALA A 111 5.98 38.05 1.77
CA ALA A 111 6.21 39.49 1.54
C ALA A 111 7.54 39.78 0.83
N ASP A 112 8.60 39.03 1.14
CA ASP A 112 9.97 39.30 0.67
C ASP A 112 10.70 38.04 0.16
N GLY A 113 10.04 36.87 0.24
CA GLY A 113 10.62 35.60 -0.17
C GLY A 113 11.64 35.00 0.80
N THR A 114 11.85 35.62 1.98
CA THR A 114 12.80 35.15 2.99
C THR A 114 12.45 33.75 3.45
N ILE A 115 13.46 32.88 3.52
CA ILE A 115 13.34 31.51 4.06
C ILE A 115 13.52 31.57 5.58
N VAL A 116 12.58 30.99 6.32
CA VAL A 116 12.65 30.72 7.76
C VAL A 116 12.96 29.25 7.94
N ASP A 117 14.13 28.94 8.45
CA ASP A 117 14.66 27.57 8.60
C ASP A 117 15.47 27.45 9.89
N PRO A 118 14.80 27.47 11.06
CA PRO A 118 15.48 27.50 12.36
C PRO A 118 16.25 26.21 12.67
N HIS A 119 15.90 25.10 12.02
CA HIS A 119 16.45 23.78 12.26
C HIS A 119 17.39 23.28 11.15
N MET A 120 17.82 24.14 10.24
CA MET A 120 18.70 23.78 9.11
C MET A 120 18.14 22.65 8.22
N GLY A 121 16.80 22.61 8.07
CA GLY A 121 16.12 21.58 7.29
C GLY A 121 16.50 21.57 5.80
N ARG A 122 16.97 22.71 5.24
CA ARG A 122 17.49 22.79 3.88
C ARG A 122 18.80 22.03 3.73
N GLU A 123 19.69 22.17 4.72
CA GLU A 123 20.97 21.46 4.75
C GLU A 123 20.74 19.95 4.91
N ASP A 124 19.86 19.56 5.83
CA ASP A 124 19.45 18.15 6.01
C ASP A 124 18.83 17.58 4.71
N LEU A 125 18.04 18.35 3.99
CA LEU A 125 17.46 17.94 2.73
C LEU A 125 18.51 17.76 1.62
N GLU A 126 19.49 18.65 1.54
CA GLU A 126 20.60 18.58 0.58
C GLU A 126 21.49 17.36 0.86
N HIS A 127 21.79 17.08 2.14
CA HIS A 127 22.59 15.95 2.57
C HIS A 127 21.81 14.64 2.73
N ARG A 128 20.50 14.65 2.43
CA ARG A 128 19.58 13.51 2.59
C ARG A 128 19.51 12.97 4.01
N VAL A 129 19.54 13.85 5.00
CA VAL A 129 19.44 13.49 6.42
C VAL A 129 17.97 13.57 6.86
N LEU A 130 17.52 12.57 7.59
CA LEU A 130 16.26 12.58 8.33
C LEU A 130 16.58 12.95 9.80
N ARG A 131 16.19 14.13 10.24
CA ARG A 131 16.42 14.61 11.60
C ARG A 131 15.11 15.07 12.23
N THR A 132 14.84 14.63 13.46
CA THR A 132 13.70 15.13 14.24
C THR A 132 13.97 16.59 14.67
N VAL A 133 12.90 17.39 14.73
CA VAL A 133 12.99 18.77 15.24
C VAL A 133 13.29 18.79 16.73
N SER A 134 12.70 17.87 17.50
CA SER A 134 12.87 17.79 18.96
C SER A 134 13.24 16.37 19.41
N PRO A 135 13.95 16.25 20.57
CA PRO A 135 14.26 14.94 21.14
C PRO A 135 13.01 14.15 21.58
N ASN A 136 11.88 14.81 21.77
CA ASN A 136 10.61 14.21 22.18
C ASN A 136 9.65 13.96 21.02
N SER A 137 10.08 14.17 19.78
CA SER A 137 9.23 14.17 18.59
C SER A 137 8.36 12.91 18.48
N PHE A 138 8.92 11.73 18.72
CA PHE A 138 8.17 10.46 18.63
C PHE A 138 7.27 10.20 19.85
N ALA A 139 7.68 10.66 21.05
CA ALA A 139 6.86 10.58 22.24
C ALA A 139 5.62 11.48 22.16
N GLU A 140 5.72 12.63 21.51
CA GLU A 140 4.60 13.55 21.26
C GLU A 140 3.57 12.96 20.31
N ASP A 141 3.99 12.39 19.19
CA ASP A 141 3.13 11.70 18.24
C ASP A 141 3.84 10.45 17.65
N PRO A 142 3.53 9.26 18.16
CA PRO A 142 4.16 8.02 17.68
C PRO A 142 3.96 7.74 16.19
N LEU A 143 2.95 8.34 15.52
CA LEU A 143 2.81 8.24 14.08
C LEU A 143 4.02 8.81 13.33
N ARG A 144 4.76 9.74 13.94
CA ARG A 144 5.98 10.32 13.36
C ARG A 144 7.04 9.25 13.08
N LEU A 145 7.06 8.11 13.80
CA LEU A 145 7.89 6.94 13.47
C LEU A 145 7.59 6.42 12.07
N VAL A 146 6.31 6.15 11.78
CA VAL A 146 5.90 5.65 10.46
C VAL A 146 6.07 6.71 9.37
N ARG A 147 5.86 8.00 9.71
CA ARG A 147 6.13 9.14 8.82
C ARG A 147 7.60 9.27 8.47
N GLY A 148 8.50 9.06 9.43
CA GLY A 148 9.95 9.02 9.19
C GLY A 148 10.33 7.92 8.21
N LEU A 149 9.86 6.71 8.44
CA LEU A 149 10.03 5.58 7.51
C LEU A 149 9.48 5.89 6.11
N ARG A 150 8.33 6.57 6.02
CA ARG A 150 7.79 7.03 4.74
C ARG A 150 8.74 8.01 4.04
N PHE A 151 9.31 8.97 4.74
CA PHE A 151 10.25 9.93 4.14
C PHE A 151 11.54 9.24 3.69
N VAL A 152 12.05 8.27 4.45
CA VAL A 152 13.15 7.40 3.99
C VAL A 152 12.78 6.72 2.67
N SER A 153 11.59 6.13 2.58
CA SER A 153 11.14 5.46 1.35
C SER A 153 10.92 6.42 0.17
N GLN A 154 10.38 7.60 0.40
CA GLN A 154 10.01 8.55 -0.67
C GLN A 154 11.18 9.39 -1.16
N LEU A 155 12.06 9.82 -0.25
CA LEU A 155 13.09 10.82 -0.49
C LEU A 155 14.52 10.26 -0.41
N ASP A 156 14.68 8.97 -0.10
CA ASP A 156 15.98 8.30 0.07
C ASP A 156 16.84 8.95 1.17
N LEU A 157 16.21 9.26 2.29
CA LEU A 157 16.88 9.86 3.45
C LEU A 157 17.51 8.79 4.34
N ASP A 158 18.50 9.19 5.13
CA ASP A 158 19.09 8.40 6.21
C ASP A 158 18.89 9.14 7.54
N PRO A 159 18.39 8.48 8.60
CA PRO A 159 18.28 9.13 9.91
C PRO A 159 19.67 9.43 10.46
N ASP A 160 19.83 10.60 11.09
CA ASP A 160 21.02 10.87 11.89
C ASP A 160 21.04 9.98 13.14
N GLU A 161 22.18 9.91 13.80
CA GLU A 161 22.39 9.02 14.95
C GLU A 161 21.40 9.30 16.08
N GLN A 162 21.12 10.56 16.38
CA GLN A 162 20.16 10.95 17.42
C GLN A 162 18.74 10.52 17.06
N THR A 163 18.30 10.73 15.84
CA THR A 163 16.97 10.30 15.37
C THR A 163 16.86 8.77 15.38
N LEU A 164 17.93 8.06 14.99
CA LEU A 164 17.98 6.61 15.02
C LEU A 164 17.82 6.05 16.44
N ASP A 165 18.50 6.66 17.43
CA ASP A 165 18.37 6.27 18.84
C ASP A 165 16.97 6.57 19.41
N GLN A 166 16.38 7.70 19.04
CA GLN A 166 14.98 8.00 19.38
C GLN A 166 14.01 6.97 18.76
N MET A 167 14.21 6.57 17.49
CA MET A 167 13.38 5.54 16.84
C MET A 167 13.45 4.21 17.61
N ARG A 168 14.63 3.81 18.09
CA ARG A 168 14.82 2.60 18.90
C ARG A 168 14.13 2.71 20.25
N ALA A 169 14.30 3.84 20.94
CA ALA A 169 13.73 4.08 22.25
C ALA A 169 12.20 4.12 22.26
N GLU A 170 11.60 4.64 21.20
CA GLU A 170 10.16 4.86 21.12
C GLU A 170 9.45 3.84 20.18
N ALA A 171 10.14 2.78 19.74
CA ALA A 171 9.62 1.81 18.77
C ALA A 171 8.26 1.20 19.18
N GLU A 172 8.11 0.84 20.48
CA GLU A 172 6.89 0.24 21.02
C GLU A 172 5.67 1.17 20.92
N SER A 173 5.90 2.48 21.01
CA SER A 173 4.83 3.49 21.03
C SER A 173 3.98 3.49 19.77
N VAL A 174 4.49 2.98 18.63
CA VAL A 174 3.74 2.88 17.38
C VAL A 174 2.52 1.96 17.49
N SER A 175 2.53 0.99 18.42
CA SER A 175 1.40 0.10 18.69
C SER A 175 0.16 0.83 19.20
N HIS A 176 0.31 2.03 19.76
CA HIS A 176 -0.78 2.88 20.26
C HIS A 176 -1.42 3.74 19.14
N VAL A 177 -0.83 3.77 17.96
CA VAL A 177 -1.38 4.55 16.83
C VAL A 177 -2.58 3.82 16.23
N SER A 178 -3.66 4.54 15.98
CA SER A 178 -4.86 3.94 15.36
C SER A 178 -4.55 3.39 13.96
N GLY A 179 -5.12 2.20 13.66
CA GLY A 179 -4.93 1.54 12.38
C GLY A 179 -5.30 2.42 11.16
N GLU A 180 -6.29 3.29 11.31
CA GLU A 180 -6.72 4.24 10.27
C GLU A 180 -5.63 5.23 9.86
N ARG A 181 -4.84 5.73 10.83
CA ARG A 181 -3.71 6.64 10.55
C ARG A 181 -2.55 5.90 9.87
N ILE A 182 -2.38 4.61 10.16
CA ILE A 182 -1.30 3.79 9.61
C ILE A 182 -1.63 3.28 8.19
N GLY A 183 -2.74 2.59 8.03
CA GLY A 183 -3.10 1.84 6.81
C GLY A 183 -4.20 2.48 5.98
N GLY A 184 -5.44 2.48 6.49
CA GLY A 184 -6.63 2.91 5.75
C GLY A 184 -6.73 4.39 5.47
N GLY A 185 -6.14 5.21 6.34
CA GLY A 185 -6.03 6.65 6.17
C GLY A 185 -7.34 7.42 6.34
N LEU A 186 -7.26 8.50 7.13
CA LEU A 186 -8.24 9.57 7.15
C LEU A 186 -7.86 10.70 6.18
N ALA A 187 -6.77 10.53 5.43
CA ALA A 187 -6.30 11.52 4.48
C ALA A 187 -7.21 11.59 3.24
N ALA A 188 -7.27 12.77 2.62
CA ALA A 188 -8.12 13.00 1.45
C ALA A 188 -7.78 12.10 0.23
N ASP A 189 -6.56 11.56 0.18
CA ASP A 189 -6.10 10.60 -0.82
C ASP A 189 -6.46 9.15 -0.49
N GLY A 190 -7.09 8.90 0.68
CA GLY A 190 -7.50 7.56 1.14
C GLY A 190 -6.34 6.63 1.51
N MET A 191 -5.10 7.17 1.61
CA MET A 191 -3.92 6.38 1.93
C MET A 191 -3.30 6.78 3.27
N GLY A 192 -3.08 5.80 4.17
CA GLY A 192 -2.35 5.96 5.42
C GLY A 192 -0.82 5.99 5.22
N GLU A 193 -0.08 6.14 6.31
CA GLU A 193 1.37 6.32 6.25
C GLU A 193 2.11 5.07 5.73
N LEU A 194 1.65 3.84 6.11
CA LEU A 194 2.22 2.59 5.58
C LEU A 194 2.00 2.46 4.06
N SER A 195 0.82 2.83 3.58
CA SER A 195 0.53 2.83 2.14
C SER A 195 1.45 3.79 1.39
N LYS A 196 1.66 5.00 1.93
CA LYS A 196 2.57 6.00 1.35
C LYS A 196 4.03 5.55 1.40
N LEU A 197 4.45 4.84 2.46
CA LEU A 197 5.77 4.20 2.56
C LEU A 197 5.94 3.19 1.42
N LEU A 198 5.00 2.25 1.29
CA LEU A 198 5.06 1.21 0.25
C LEU A 198 5.02 1.81 -1.17
N MET A 199 4.33 2.94 -1.37
CA MET A 199 4.28 3.64 -2.66
C MET A 199 5.52 4.50 -2.95
N GLY A 200 6.45 4.62 -2.01
CA GLY A 200 7.74 5.29 -2.20
C GLY A 200 8.64 4.60 -3.22
N LYS A 201 9.80 5.21 -3.48
CA LYS A 201 10.83 4.69 -4.40
C LYS A 201 11.76 3.67 -3.74
N HIS A 202 11.96 3.79 -2.42
CA HIS A 202 12.92 3.01 -1.63
C HIS A 202 12.26 2.28 -0.44
N PRO A 203 11.16 1.51 -0.65
CA PRO A 203 10.45 0.88 0.46
C PRO A 203 11.29 -0.17 1.19
N ALA A 204 12.20 -0.89 0.51
CA ALA A 204 13.08 -1.85 1.18
C ALA A 204 14.02 -1.19 2.19
N LYS A 205 14.58 -0.01 1.87
CA LYS A 205 15.41 0.78 2.79
C LYS A 205 14.63 1.14 4.06
N ALA A 206 13.40 1.60 3.89
CA ALA A 206 12.53 1.95 5.01
C ALA A 206 12.11 0.74 5.86
N LEU A 207 11.84 -0.41 5.24
CA LEU A 207 11.49 -1.65 5.93
C LEU A 207 12.68 -2.22 6.73
N ARG A 208 13.90 -2.17 6.17
CA ARG A 208 15.13 -2.52 6.91
C ARG A 208 15.33 -1.61 8.11
N LEU A 209 15.20 -0.29 7.92
CA LEU A 209 15.28 0.65 9.03
C LEU A 209 14.23 0.35 10.10
N ALA A 210 12.99 0.04 9.71
CA ALA A 210 11.93 -0.33 10.65
C ALA A 210 12.27 -1.59 11.45
N ARG A 211 12.87 -2.61 10.80
CA ARG A 211 13.35 -3.83 11.45
C ARG A 211 14.49 -3.51 12.41
N ASP A 212 15.51 -2.81 11.96
CA ASP A 212 16.76 -2.55 12.69
C ASP A 212 16.54 -1.61 13.91
N THR A 213 15.45 -0.84 13.90
CA THR A 213 15.01 0.00 15.02
C THR A 213 13.96 -0.68 15.91
N GLY A 214 13.47 -1.88 15.56
CA GLY A 214 12.39 -2.56 16.28
C GLY A 214 10.99 -2.03 15.96
N VAL A 215 10.84 -0.97 15.20
CA VAL A 215 9.52 -0.40 14.83
C VAL A 215 8.68 -1.41 14.05
N LEU A 216 9.30 -2.26 13.21
CA LEU A 216 8.59 -3.19 12.35
C LEU A 216 7.68 -4.17 13.12
N VAL A 217 8.17 -4.76 14.19
CA VAL A 217 7.42 -5.77 14.97
C VAL A 217 6.27 -5.16 15.76
N HIS A 218 6.36 -3.89 16.12
CA HIS A 218 5.26 -3.18 16.78
C HIS A 218 4.23 -2.64 15.78
N LEU A 219 4.66 -2.31 14.57
CA LEU A 219 3.79 -1.89 13.46
C LEU A 219 3.06 -3.09 12.83
N LEU A 220 3.80 -4.16 12.56
CA LEU A 220 3.39 -5.40 11.90
C LEU A 220 3.91 -6.62 12.68
N PRO A 221 3.26 -7.00 13.80
CA PRO A 221 3.68 -8.15 14.62
C PRO A 221 3.79 -9.45 13.83
N GLU A 222 3.07 -9.55 12.73
CA GLU A 222 3.08 -10.69 11.83
C GLU A 222 4.48 -10.96 11.22
N PHE A 223 5.39 -9.97 11.26
CA PHE A 223 6.76 -10.11 10.78
C PHE A 223 7.71 -10.78 11.79
N GLU A 224 7.40 -10.77 13.08
CA GLU A 224 8.33 -11.24 14.11
C GLU A 224 8.90 -12.64 13.82
N PRO A 225 8.11 -13.67 13.47
CA PRO A 225 8.64 -14.99 13.16
C PRO A 225 9.45 -15.06 11.85
N ALA A 226 9.30 -14.07 10.97
CA ALA A 226 9.97 -14.04 9.66
C ALA A 226 11.35 -13.37 9.71
N ILE A 227 11.61 -12.55 10.75
CA ILE A 227 12.88 -11.83 10.88
C ILE A 227 14.00 -12.84 11.12
N GLY A 228 15.00 -12.82 10.25
CA GLY A 228 16.15 -13.72 10.32
C GLY A 228 15.81 -15.19 10.02
N PHE A 229 14.59 -15.54 9.60
CA PHE A 229 14.23 -16.92 9.29
C PHE A 229 14.88 -17.35 7.97
N GLU A 230 15.84 -18.29 8.07
CA GLU A 230 16.56 -18.85 6.92
C GLU A 230 15.70 -19.83 6.13
N GLN A 231 15.66 -19.67 4.81
CA GLN A 231 14.78 -20.45 3.94
C GLN A 231 15.39 -21.80 3.50
N GLU A 232 16.70 -22.00 3.63
CA GLU A 232 17.44 -23.19 3.21
C GLU A 232 17.03 -23.71 1.82
N SER A 233 16.83 -22.81 0.88
CA SER A 233 16.31 -23.12 -0.45
C SER A 233 17.39 -22.92 -1.51
N ARG A 234 17.36 -23.73 -2.58
CA ARG A 234 18.22 -23.51 -3.76
C ARG A 234 18.00 -22.17 -4.45
N TYR A 235 16.91 -21.51 -4.15
CA TYR A 235 16.44 -20.29 -4.82
C TYR A 235 16.59 -19.04 -3.95
N HIS A 236 17.03 -19.19 -2.68
CA HIS A 236 17.07 -18.10 -1.73
C HIS A 236 18.31 -18.20 -0.84
N ASP A 237 19.24 -17.26 -1.01
CA ASP A 237 20.36 -17.01 -0.10
C ASP A 237 19.97 -15.95 0.96
N MET A 238 18.70 -15.58 1.04
CA MET A 238 18.17 -14.54 1.90
C MET A 238 17.19 -15.13 2.93
N THR A 239 17.12 -14.48 4.09
CA THR A 239 16.04 -14.72 5.06
C THR A 239 14.69 -14.31 4.51
N VAL A 240 13.59 -14.73 5.15
CA VAL A 240 12.22 -14.42 4.67
C VAL A 240 11.96 -12.92 4.66
N ASP A 241 12.41 -12.19 5.67
CA ASP A 241 12.25 -10.74 5.76
C ASP A 241 13.04 -10.02 4.65
N GLU A 242 14.32 -10.35 4.45
CA GLU A 242 15.13 -9.73 3.40
C GLU A 242 14.57 -10.00 2.00
N HIS A 243 14.18 -11.25 1.72
CA HIS A 243 13.51 -11.58 0.47
C HIS A 243 12.23 -10.75 0.28
N THR A 244 11.40 -10.66 1.33
CA THR A 244 10.16 -9.87 1.30
C THR A 244 10.44 -8.41 0.98
N PHE A 245 11.47 -7.80 1.59
CA PHE A 245 11.83 -6.41 1.33
C PHE A 245 12.29 -6.20 -0.13
N GLU A 246 13.09 -7.13 -0.66
CA GLU A 246 13.50 -7.08 -2.07
C GLU A 246 12.31 -7.25 -3.04
N VAL A 247 11.35 -8.12 -2.72
CA VAL A 247 10.13 -8.28 -3.53
C VAL A 247 9.28 -6.99 -3.53
N VAL A 248 9.13 -6.34 -2.37
CA VAL A 248 8.46 -5.04 -2.26
C VAL A 248 9.20 -3.97 -3.06
N GLN A 249 10.55 -3.95 -3.01
CA GLN A 249 11.38 -3.02 -3.79
C GLN A 249 11.25 -3.28 -5.30
N ALA A 250 11.23 -4.53 -5.72
CA ALA A 250 11.04 -4.90 -7.12
C ALA A 250 9.64 -4.48 -7.63
N ALA A 251 8.60 -4.67 -6.81
CA ALA A 251 7.26 -4.19 -7.11
C ALA A 251 7.22 -2.66 -7.23
N ALA A 252 7.95 -1.94 -6.37
CA ALA A 252 8.05 -0.48 -6.43
C ALA A 252 8.74 -0.01 -7.71
N LYS A 253 9.89 -0.58 -8.06
CA LYS A 253 10.62 -0.29 -9.31
C LYS A 253 9.79 -0.57 -10.57
N ALA A 254 8.91 -1.57 -10.50
CA ALA A 254 7.99 -1.92 -11.59
C ALA A 254 6.77 -0.99 -11.69
N GLY A 255 6.59 -0.03 -10.78
CA GLY A 255 5.41 0.83 -10.73
C GLY A 255 4.12 0.08 -10.34
N ALA A 256 4.25 -1.05 -9.64
CA ALA A 256 3.10 -1.87 -9.26
C ALA A 256 2.14 -1.11 -8.33
N PRO A 257 0.82 -1.33 -8.45
CA PRO A 257 -0.17 -0.68 -7.61
C PRO A 257 -0.08 -1.15 -6.16
N LEU A 258 -0.64 -0.36 -5.23
CA LEU A 258 -0.58 -0.61 -3.77
C LEU A 258 -0.97 -2.06 -3.40
N ARG A 259 -2.04 -2.62 -4.00
CA ARG A 259 -2.49 -3.99 -3.73
C ARG A 259 -1.44 -5.06 -4.02
N VAL A 260 -0.60 -4.85 -5.04
CA VAL A 260 0.51 -5.77 -5.37
C VAL A 260 1.67 -5.59 -4.40
N ARG A 261 2.00 -4.34 -4.00
CA ARG A 261 3.05 -4.07 -3.00
C ARG A 261 2.67 -4.57 -1.61
N LEU A 262 1.40 -4.44 -1.21
CA LEU A 262 0.89 -5.06 0.02
C LEU A 262 0.94 -6.59 -0.07
N ALA A 263 0.56 -7.18 -1.21
CA ALA A 263 0.68 -8.62 -1.38
C ALA A 263 2.15 -9.08 -1.30
N ALA A 264 3.08 -8.32 -1.89
CA ALA A 264 4.51 -8.57 -1.77
C ALA A 264 5.01 -8.50 -0.32
N LEU A 265 4.45 -7.59 0.49
CA LEU A 265 4.80 -7.46 1.91
C LEU A 265 4.39 -8.68 2.75
N PHE A 266 3.29 -9.35 2.40
CA PHE A 266 2.73 -10.44 3.21
C PHE A 266 2.93 -11.85 2.65
N HIS A 267 3.38 -12.01 1.38
CA HIS A 267 3.25 -13.27 0.63
C HIS A 267 3.91 -14.49 1.31
N ASP A 268 5.04 -14.31 1.95
CA ASP A 268 5.87 -15.38 2.51
C ASP A 268 5.88 -15.45 4.05
N LEU A 269 5.15 -14.59 4.76
CA LEU A 269 5.13 -14.54 6.22
C LEU A 269 4.60 -15.82 6.87
N GLY A 270 3.90 -16.66 6.13
CA GLY A 270 3.43 -17.96 6.58
C GLY A 270 4.53 -19.03 6.64
N LYS A 271 5.69 -18.83 6.01
CA LYS A 271 6.76 -19.85 5.93
C LYS A 271 7.24 -20.32 7.30
N PRO A 272 7.57 -19.46 8.26
CA PRO A 272 8.02 -19.89 9.60
C PRO A 272 6.99 -20.74 10.35
N HIS A 273 5.69 -20.49 10.10
CA HIS A 273 4.59 -21.15 10.79
C HIS A 273 4.33 -22.58 10.31
N VAL A 274 4.72 -22.90 9.08
CA VAL A 274 4.42 -24.19 8.45
C VAL A 274 5.67 -24.98 8.08
N ALA A 275 6.85 -24.44 8.34
CA ALA A 275 8.11 -25.07 7.99
C ALA A 275 8.27 -26.45 8.64
N TRP A 276 8.64 -27.43 7.85
CA TRP A 276 8.98 -28.76 8.33
C TRP A 276 10.17 -29.32 7.54
N ARG A 277 11.01 -30.14 8.20
CA ARG A 277 12.21 -30.72 7.58
C ARG A 277 11.90 -32.09 6.99
N GLY A 278 12.17 -32.25 5.70
CA GLY A 278 12.00 -33.50 5.00
C GLY A 278 13.12 -34.50 5.26
N THR A 279 12.96 -35.73 4.75
CA THR A 279 13.99 -36.77 4.79
C THR A 279 15.21 -36.43 3.92
N ASP A 280 15.05 -35.46 3.01
CA ASP A 280 16.12 -34.86 2.19
C ASP A 280 16.90 -33.76 2.94
N ASN A 281 16.62 -33.58 4.22
CA ASN A 281 17.17 -32.57 5.12
C ASN A 281 16.88 -31.12 4.69
N ARG A 282 15.83 -30.86 3.86
CA ARG A 282 15.43 -29.53 3.40
C ARG A 282 14.19 -29.05 4.12
N LEU A 283 14.01 -27.75 4.20
CA LEU A 283 12.78 -27.13 4.65
C LEU A 283 11.72 -27.14 3.53
N HIS A 284 10.52 -27.50 3.93
CA HIS A 284 9.33 -27.51 3.09
C HIS A 284 8.24 -26.65 3.73
N TYR A 285 7.39 -26.03 2.88
CA TYR A 285 6.40 -25.03 3.29
C TYR A 285 4.98 -25.33 2.79
N TYR A 286 4.76 -26.58 2.30
CA TYR A 286 3.46 -27.06 1.85
C TYR A 286 2.78 -27.93 2.91
N ALA A 287 1.46 -28.07 2.79
CA ALA A 287 0.69 -28.93 3.68
C ALA A 287 1.09 -30.39 3.53
N LYS A 288 1.38 -31.05 4.66
CA LYS A 288 1.71 -32.48 4.72
C LYS A 288 1.19 -33.09 6.01
N ALA A 289 0.44 -34.18 5.90
CA ALA A 289 -0.10 -34.90 7.06
C ALA A 289 1.01 -35.25 8.07
N GLY A 290 0.76 -35.00 9.35
CA GLY A 290 1.70 -35.21 10.45
C GLY A 290 2.70 -34.05 10.67
N PHE A 291 2.76 -33.04 9.81
CA PHE A 291 3.65 -31.87 9.92
C PHE A 291 2.90 -30.55 9.93
N SER A 292 2.24 -30.20 8.83
CA SER A 292 1.42 -29.01 8.72
C SER A 292 0.13 -29.29 7.97
N THR A 293 -0.99 -28.76 8.47
CA THR A 293 -2.32 -28.90 7.83
C THR A 293 -2.54 -27.83 6.74
N GLN A 294 -1.71 -26.79 6.72
CA GLN A 294 -1.81 -25.66 5.78
C GLN A 294 -0.49 -25.46 5.05
N SER A 295 -0.56 -24.89 3.87
CA SER A 295 0.60 -24.39 3.13
C SER A 295 0.90 -22.94 3.51
N HIS A 296 2.14 -22.47 3.24
CA HIS A 296 2.54 -21.12 3.65
C HIS A 296 1.67 -20.02 3.00
N GLU A 297 1.24 -20.19 1.74
CA GLU A 297 0.38 -19.20 1.08
C GLU A 297 -1.01 -19.10 1.75
N GLN A 298 -1.49 -20.16 2.37
CA GLN A 298 -2.74 -20.12 3.14
C GLN A 298 -2.56 -19.36 4.44
N VAL A 299 -1.49 -19.64 5.19
CA VAL A 299 -1.17 -18.93 6.44
C VAL A 299 -0.81 -17.47 6.16
N SER A 300 0.02 -17.19 5.16
CA SER A 300 0.33 -15.82 4.72
C SER A 300 -0.94 -15.01 4.40
N ALA A 301 -1.91 -15.63 3.73
CA ALA A 301 -3.19 -14.98 3.42
C ALA A 301 -4.03 -14.67 4.67
N GLN A 302 -3.98 -15.53 5.70
CA GLN A 302 -4.64 -15.30 6.99
C GLN A 302 -3.96 -14.17 7.75
N LEU A 303 -2.63 -14.15 7.81
CA LEU A 303 -1.85 -13.08 8.42
C LEU A 303 -2.10 -11.72 7.74
N ALA A 304 -2.11 -11.71 6.39
CA ALA A 304 -2.43 -10.52 5.63
C ALA A 304 -3.85 -9.99 5.91
N ASP A 305 -4.83 -10.90 6.00
CA ASP A 305 -6.22 -10.52 6.29
C ASP A 305 -6.35 -9.86 7.67
N ALA A 306 -5.79 -10.49 8.69
CA ALA A 306 -5.80 -9.99 10.07
C ALA A 306 -5.07 -8.64 10.21
N ALA A 307 -3.85 -8.51 9.62
CA ALA A 307 -3.08 -7.28 9.64
C ALA A 307 -3.81 -6.11 8.96
N LEU A 308 -4.34 -6.35 7.75
CA LEU A 308 -5.03 -5.32 6.98
C LEU A 308 -6.38 -4.92 7.62
N GLU A 309 -7.05 -5.85 8.32
CA GLU A 309 -8.24 -5.54 9.11
C GLU A 309 -7.90 -4.67 10.32
N ARG A 310 -6.88 -5.05 11.09
CA ARG A 310 -6.37 -4.27 12.23
C ARG A 310 -5.94 -2.87 11.81
N LEU A 311 -5.31 -2.73 10.66
CA LEU A 311 -4.87 -1.46 10.08
C LEU A 311 -5.98 -0.69 9.34
N ARG A 312 -7.22 -1.17 9.40
CA ARG A 312 -8.41 -0.50 8.84
C ARG A 312 -8.32 -0.21 7.33
N TYR A 313 -7.71 -1.13 6.57
CA TYR A 313 -7.76 -1.04 5.11
C TYR A 313 -9.20 -1.28 4.58
N PRO A 314 -9.59 -0.61 3.47
CA PRO A 314 -10.88 -0.85 2.83
C PRO A 314 -11.06 -2.33 2.48
N THR A 315 -12.26 -2.87 2.73
CA THR A 315 -12.57 -4.31 2.56
C THR A 315 -12.24 -4.82 1.15
N GLU A 316 -12.53 -4.04 0.12
CA GLU A 316 -12.23 -4.44 -1.28
C GLU A 316 -10.72 -4.60 -1.51
N LEU A 317 -9.91 -3.64 -1.03
CA LEU A 317 -8.46 -3.71 -1.12
C LEU A 317 -7.91 -4.90 -0.32
N ARG A 318 -8.35 -5.07 0.93
CA ARG A 318 -7.98 -6.19 1.80
C ARG A 318 -8.24 -7.54 1.11
N GLN A 319 -9.48 -7.77 0.67
CA GLN A 319 -9.85 -9.00 -0.03
C GLN A 319 -9.03 -9.24 -1.31
N ARG A 320 -8.71 -8.17 -2.02
CA ARG A 320 -7.89 -8.27 -3.22
C ARG A 320 -6.47 -8.71 -2.89
N VAL A 321 -5.85 -8.12 -1.87
CA VAL A 321 -4.50 -8.50 -1.38
C VAL A 321 -4.48 -9.95 -0.92
N VAL A 322 -5.43 -10.36 -0.09
CA VAL A 322 -5.57 -11.74 0.41
C VAL A 322 -5.66 -12.76 -0.73
N ARG A 323 -6.41 -12.44 -1.78
CA ARG A 323 -6.52 -13.31 -2.97
C ARG A 323 -5.19 -13.41 -3.74
N ILE A 324 -4.43 -12.31 -3.85
CA ILE A 324 -3.10 -12.33 -4.48
C ILE A 324 -2.16 -13.21 -3.64
N VAL A 325 -2.08 -12.98 -2.33
CA VAL A 325 -1.23 -13.75 -1.41
C VAL A 325 -1.57 -15.23 -1.46
N ARG A 326 -2.85 -15.60 -1.41
CA ARG A 326 -3.30 -17.00 -1.46
C ARG A 326 -2.93 -17.71 -2.77
N ALA A 327 -2.80 -16.98 -3.87
CA ALA A 327 -2.53 -17.54 -5.19
C ALA A 327 -1.12 -17.21 -5.72
N HIS A 328 -0.23 -16.66 -4.88
CA HIS A 328 1.08 -16.16 -5.34
C HIS A 328 2.02 -17.26 -5.86
N MET A 329 1.81 -18.52 -5.44
CA MET A 329 2.56 -19.67 -5.93
C MET A 329 2.25 -20.03 -7.38
N LEU A 330 1.67 -19.09 -8.13
CA LEU A 330 1.41 -19.27 -9.56
C LEU A 330 2.70 -19.62 -10.31
N ASP A 331 2.69 -20.79 -10.96
CA ASP A 331 3.69 -21.15 -11.96
C ASP A 331 3.17 -20.78 -13.36
N PRO A 332 3.79 -19.84 -14.09
CA PRO A 332 3.36 -19.49 -15.44
C PRO A 332 3.52 -20.66 -16.42
N GLY A 333 4.46 -21.59 -16.19
CA GLY A 333 4.73 -22.74 -17.06
C GLY A 333 5.10 -22.32 -18.48
N ARG A 334 4.63 -23.10 -19.49
CA ARG A 334 4.76 -22.72 -20.90
C ARG A 334 3.76 -21.62 -21.26
N ALA A 335 4.13 -20.80 -22.24
CA ALA A 335 3.27 -19.76 -22.82
C ALA A 335 2.20 -20.40 -23.73
N ASP A 336 1.15 -20.93 -23.10
CA ASP A 336 0.06 -21.69 -23.71
C ASP A 336 -1.26 -20.91 -23.59
N GLU A 337 -2.04 -20.89 -24.69
CA GLU A 337 -3.28 -20.11 -24.75
C GLU A 337 -4.40 -20.69 -23.88
N VAL A 338 -4.54 -22.03 -23.85
CA VAL A 338 -5.54 -22.70 -23.02
C VAL A 338 -5.26 -22.42 -21.56
N ARG A 339 -3.98 -22.49 -21.17
CA ARG A 339 -3.56 -22.16 -19.81
C ARG A 339 -3.86 -20.70 -19.46
N ALA A 340 -3.62 -19.77 -20.38
CA ALA A 340 -3.96 -18.36 -20.19
C ALA A 340 -5.46 -18.16 -19.99
N ARG A 341 -6.31 -18.77 -20.83
CA ARG A 341 -7.78 -18.70 -20.71
C ARG A 341 -8.27 -19.34 -19.40
N ARG A 342 -7.72 -20.48 -18.98
CA ARG A 342 -8.04 -21.11 -17.67
C ARG A 342 -7.67 -20.19 -16.49
N LEU A 343 -6.55 -19.48 -16.58
CA LEU A 343 -6.16 -18.52 -15.55
C LEU A 343 -7.16 -17.37 -15.49
N LEU A 344 -7.55 -16.83 -16.65
CA LEU A 344 -8.57 -15.78 -16.76
C LEU A 344 -9.93 -16.26 -16.25
N GLN A 345 -10.33 -17.49 -16.54
CA GLN A 345 -11.55 -18.11 -16.02
C GLN A 345 -11.54 -18.22 -14.50
N ARG A 346 -10.41 -18.66 -13.92
CA ARG A 346 -10.28 -18.87 -12.47
C ARG A 346 -10.23 -17.56 -11.67
N TYR A 347 -9.52 -16.57 -12.18
CA TYR A 347 -9.21 -15.36 -11.41
C TYR A 347 -9.84 -14.08 -11.96
N GLY A 348 -10.30 -14.12 -13.21
CA GLY A 348 -10.72 -12.92 -13.94
C GLY A 348 -9.52 -12.08 -14.38
N VAL A 349 -9.75 -11.16 -15.32
CA VAL A 349 -8.68 -10.35 -15.95
C VAL A 349 -7.86 -9.59 -14.89
N GLY A 350 -8.51 -8.81 -14.06
CA GLY A 350 -7.80 -7.92 -13.12
C GLY A 350 -6.89 -8.70 -12.16
N LEU A 351 -7.38 -9.77 -11.48
CA LEU A 351 -6.57 -10.54 -10.54
C LEU A 351 -5.46 -11.31 -11.25
N THR A 352 -5.70 -11.78 -12.46
CA THR A 352 -4.67 -12.46 -13.27
C THR A 352 -3.47 -11.54 -13.49
N PHE A 353 -3.69 -10.27 -13.86
CA PHE A 353 -2.58 -9.33 -14.05
C PHE A 353 -1.89 -8.96 -12.73
N ASP A 354 -2.62 -8.81 -11.64
CA ASP A 354 -2.01 -8.59 -10.32
C ASP A 354 -1.11 -9.76 -9.89
N LEU A 355 -1.54 -11.01 -10.17
CA LEU A 355 -0.74 -12.21 -9.90
C LEU A 355 0.53 -12.26 -10.77
N LEU A 356 0.45 -11.87 -12.03
CA LEU A 356 1.61 -11.79 -12.92
C LEU A 356 2.58 -10.68 -12.49
N ASP A 357 2.06 -9.54 -12.05
CA ASP A 357 2.87 -8.44 -11.51
C ASP A 357 3.56 -8.84 -10.20
N HIS A 358 2.84 -9.51 -9.30
CA HIS A 358 3.40 -10.08 -8.08
C HIS A 358 4.49 -11.11 -8.39
N LYS A 359 4.20 -12.07 -9.29
CA LYS A 359 5.17 -13.11 -9.68
C LYS A 359 6.44 -12.51 -10.28
N ARG A 360 6.31 -11.44 -11.08
CA ARG A 360 7.46 -10.72 -11.60
C ARG A 360 8.30 -10.11 -10.47
N ALA A 361 7.66 -9.49 -9.49
CA ALA A 361 8.35 -8.91 -8.34
C ALA A 361 9.04 -10.00 -7.50
N ASP A 362 8.39 -11.13 -7.25
CA ASP A 362 8.95 -12.28 -6.53
C ASP A 362 10.21 -12.82 -7.23
N LEU A 363 10.17 -13.00 -8.55
CA LEU A 363 11.34 -13.46 -9.33
C LEU A 363 12.49 -12.45 -9.30
N LEU A 364 12.20 -11.15 -9.41
CA LEU A 364 13.20 -10.09 -9.34
C LEU A 364 13.81 -9.98 -7.93
N GLY A 365 13.00 -10.18 -6.88
CA GLY A 365 13.46 -10.18 -5.49
C GLY A 365 14.38 -11.35 -5.15
N LYS A 366 14.42 -12.41 -5.95
CA LYS A 366 15.34 -13.55 -5.82
C LYS A 366 16.72 -13.33 -6.43
N GLY A 367 16.93 -12.19 -7.11
CA GLY A 367 18.19 -11.87 -7.77
C GLY A 367 18.34 -12.41 -9.20
N PRO A 368 19.54 -12.24 -9.82
CA PRO A 368 19.75 -12.42 -11.26
C PRO A 368 19.68 -13.88 -11.77
N ALA A 369 19.73 -14.87 -10.90
CA ALA A 369 19.65 -16.28 -11.29
C ALA A 369 18.32 -16.70 -11.95
N ASN A 370 17.32 -15.80 -12.00
CA ASN A 370 15.95 -16.09 -12.45
C ASN A 370 15.61 -15.54 -13.84
N ASP A 371 16.59 -15.16 -14.65
CA ASP A 371 16.36 -14.54 -15.97
C ASP A 371 15.50 -15.41 -16.90
N LYS A 372 15.71 -16.72 -16.90
CA LYS A 372 14.90 -17.67 -17.71
C LYS A 372 13.44 -17.69 -17.27
N ASP A 373 13.18 -17.64 -15.99
CA ASP A 373 11.81 -17.63 -15.45
C ASP A 373 11.13 -16.28 -15.69
N LEU A 374 11.89 -15.18 -15.63
CA LEU A 374 11.40 -13.86 -16.03
C LEU A 374 11.03 -13.79 -17.50
N GLU A 375 11.81 -14.40 -18.39
CA GLU A 375 11.48 -14.45 -19.82
C GLU A 375 10.24 -15.29 -20.08
N ARG A 376 10.13 -16.48 -19.47
CA ARG A 376 8.91 -17.31 -19.53
C ARG A 376 7.67 -16.55 -19.04
N LEU A 377 7.81 -15.79 -17.94
CA LEU A 377 6.73 -14.98 -17.41
C LEU A 377 6.32 -13.87 -18.38
N ARG A 378 7.30 -13.21 -19.03
CA ARG A 378 7.02 -12.18 -20.06
C ARG A 378 6.27 -12.76 -21.26
N GLU A 379 6.70 -13.92 -21.76
CA GLU A 379 6.03 -14.61 -22.85
C GLU A 379 4.60 -15.01 -22.46
N PHE A 380 4.42 -15.60 -21.29
CA PHE A 380 3.11 -15.97 -20.78
C PHE A 380 2.19 -14.76 -20.61
N ARG A 381 2.71 -13.64 -20.08
CA ARG A 381 1.97 -12.39 -19.96
C ARG A 381 1.46 -11.88 -21.33
N ARG A 382 2.28 -11.97 -22.38
CA ARG A 382 1.86 -11.61 -23.76
C ARG A 382 0.71 -12.50 -24.24
N VAL A 383 0.76 -13.80 -23.93
CA VAL A 383 -0.35 -14.72 -24.26
C VAL A 383 -1.61 -14.33 -23.50
N VAL A 384 -1.53 -14.10 -22.18
CA VAL A 384 -2.67 -13.66 -21.37
C VAL A 384 -3.26 -12.34 -21.90
N GLU A 385 -2.42 -11.40 -22.32
CA GLU A 385 -2.87 -10.11 -22.89
C GLU A 385 -3.66 -10.32 -24.17
N ARG A 386 -3.25 -11.23 -25.07
CA ARG A 386 -4.00 -11.59 -26.29
C ARG A 386 -5.33 -12.28 -25.97
N GLN A 387 -5.35 -13.10 -24.92
CA GLN A 387 -6.50 -13.92 -24.55
C GLN A 387 -7.51 -13.22 -23.61
N LYS A 388 -7.23 -11.98 -23.13
CA LYS A 388 -8.08 -11.29 -22.15
C LYS A 388 -9.51 -10.99 -22.62
N THR A 389 -9.72 -10.95 -23.94
CA THR A 389 -11.04 -10.76 -24.58
C THR A 389 -11.72 -12.06 -24.99
N SER A 390 -11.04 -13.21 -24.90
CA SER A 390 -11.64 -14.52 -25.17
C SER A 390 -12.68 -14.85 -24.09
N ALA A 391 -13.66 -15.67 -24.42
CA ALA A 391 -14.68 -16.12 -23.48
C ALA A 391 -14.05 -16.87 -22.30
N HIS A 392 -14.27 -16.38 -21.08
CA HIS A 392 -13.77 -16.95 -19.84
C HIS A 392 -14.75 -16.84 -18.66
N ARG A 393 -15.95 -16.31 -18.90
CA ARG A 393 -17.04 -16.18 -17.92
C ARG A 393 -18.33 -16.73 -18.52
N LEU A 394 -19.25 -17.18 -17.69
CA LEU A 394 -20.56 -17.67 -18.16
C LEU A 394 -21.28 -16.68 -19.07
N ARG A 395 -21.20 -15.37 -18.75
CA ARG A 395 -21.81 -14.31 -19.55
C ARG A 395 -21.14 -14.06 -20.91
N ASP A 396 -19.96 -14.66 -21.16
CA ASP A 396 -19.23 -14.52 -22.43
C ASP A 396 -19.64 -15.64 -23.41
N LEU A 397 -20.44 -16.64 -22.96
CA LEU A 397 -21.07 -17.61 -23.83
C LEU A 397 -22.16 -16.94 -24.65
N VAL A 398 -22.33 -17.35 -25.89
CA VAL A 398 -23.38 -16.86 -26.83
C VAL A 398 -24.75 -17.43 -26.50
N ILE A 399 -24.87 -18.38 -25.55
CA ILE A 399 -26.13 -18.92 -25.03
C ILE A 399 -26.21 -18.73 -23.52
N GLY A 400 -27.45 -18.73 -23.00
CA GLY A 400 -27.75 -18.58 -21.59
C GLY A 400 -28.68 -19.68 -21.04
N GLY A 401 -29.22 -19.45 -19.85
CA GLY A 401 -30.12 -20.38 -19.20
C GLY A 401 -31.43 -20.59 -19.98
N ASP A 402 -31.96 -19.55 -20.59
CA ASP A 402 -33.21 -19.62 -21.37
C ASP A 402 -33.05 -20.52 -22.61
N ASP A 403 -31.92 -20.43 -23.29
CA ASP A 403 -31.62 -21.31 -24.43
C ASP A 403 -31.57 -22.78 -24.03
N LEU A 404 -31.07 -23.09 -22.81
CA LEU A 404 -31.05 -24.45 -22.29
C LEU A 404 -32.45 -24.94 -21.90
N ILE A 405 -33.32 -24.07 -21.42
CA ILE A 405 -34.72 -24.41 -21.14
C ILE A 405 -35.45 -24.75 -22.44
N GLU A 406 -35.22 -23.99 -23.50
CA GLU A 406 -35.83 -24.28 -24.84
C GLU A 406 -35.48 -25.66 -25.36
N ILE A 407 -34.31 -26.23 -25.02
CA ILE A 407 -33.91 -27.58 -25.46
C ILE A 407 -34.23 -28.66 -24.42
N GLY A 408 -34.98 -28.36 -23.36
CA GLY A 408 -35.53 -29.34 -22.44
C GLY A 408 -34.89 -29.39 -21.04
N TYR A 409 -33.98 -28.49 -20.67
CA TYR A 409 -33.47 -28.39 -19.29
C TYR A 409 -34.57 -27.88 -18.37
N LYS A 410 -34.68 -28.47 -17.19
CA LYS A 410 -35.53 -27.93 -16.13
C LYS A 410 -34.85 -26.76 -15.43
N PRO A 411 -35.61 -25.68 -15.08
CA PRO A 411 -35.07 -24.61 -14.25
C PRO A 411 -34.46 -25.15 -12.96
N GLY A 412 -33.17 -24.82 -12.70
CA GLY A 412 -32.49 -25.29 -11.52
C GLY A 412 -30.96 -25.36 -11.65
N PRO A 413 -30.28 -26.00 -10.68
CA PRO A 413 -28.81 -26.07 -10.63
C PRO A 413 -28.15 -26.77 -11.83
N GLU A 414 -28.92 -27.57 -12.59
CA GLU A 414 -28.43 -28.28 -13.78
C GLU A 414 -28.03 -27.33 -14.90
N ILE A 415 -28.79 -26.27 -15.11
CA ILE A 415 -28.46 -25.21 -16.07
C ILE A 415 -27.07 -24.64 -15.76
N GLY A 416 -26.83 -24.32 -14.49
CA GLY A 416 -25.54 -23.77 -14.07
C GLY A 416 -24.38 -24.77 -14.22
N ARG A 417 -24.62 -26.07 -14.08
CA ARG A 417 -23.61 -27.11 -14.34
C ARG A 417 -23.31 -27.24 -15.84
N ALA A 418 -24.36 -27.28 -16.66
CA ALA A 418 -24.21 -27.35 -18.11
C ALA A 418 -23.46 -26.12 -18.66
N LEU A 419 -23.86 -24.91 -18.30
CA LEU A 419 -23.16 -23.70 -18.74
C LEU A 419 -21.68 -23.69 -18.30
N ARG A 420 -21.34 -24.19 -17.11
CA ARG A 420 -19.93 -24.32 -16.70
C ARG A 420 -19.17 -25.34 -17.54
N ALA A 421 -19.76 -26.48 -17.85
CA ALA A 421 -19.14 -27.49 -18.71
C ALA A 421 -18.90 -26.93 -20.12
N LEU A 422 -19.90 -26.26 -20.69
CA LEU A 422 -19.77 -25.58 -21.98
C LEU A 422 -18.68 -24.50 -21.97
N LEU A 423 -18.59 -23.72 -20.89
CA LEU A 423 -17.52 -22.73 -20.74
C LEU A 423 -16.14 -23.39 -20.67
N ASP A 424 -16.02 -24.52 -19.97
CA ASP A 424 -14.76 -25.28 -19.91
C ASP A 424 -14.31 -25.79 -21.28
N ASP A 425 -15.26 -26.15 -22.15
CA ASP A 425 -14.96 -26.54 -23.54
C ASP A 425 -14.57 -25.31 -24.38
N VAL A 426 -15.30 -24.21 -24.29
CA VAL A 426 -14.97 -22.95 -24.99
C VAL A 426 -13.61 -22.40 -24.55
N VAL A 427 -13.23 -22.55 -23.27
CA VAL A 427 -11.92 -22.16 -22.78
C VAL A 427 -10.80 -22.98 -23.43
N LYS A 428 -11.04 -24.25 -23.78
CA LYS A 428 -10.08 -25.09 -24.55
C LYS A 428 -10.09 -24.71 -26.02
N GLU A 429 -11.27 -24.57 -26.58
CA GLU A 429 -11.52 -24.36 -28.01
C GLU A 429 -12.50 -23.18 -28.21
N PRO A 430 -12.01 -21.95 -28.35
CA PRO A 430 -12.85 -20.75 -28.44
C PRO A 430 -13.82 -20.73 -29.62
N GLU A 431 -13.50 -21.46 -30.67
CA GLU A 431 -14.30 -21.60 -31.89
C GLU A 431 -15.66 -22.27 -31.64
N LEU A 432 -15.77 -23.04 -30.53
CA LEU A 432 -17.02 -23.65 -30.07
C LEU A 432 -18.06 -22.65 -29.56
N ASN A 433 -17.67 -21.39 -29.32
CA ASN A 433 -18.60 -20.38 -28.81
C ASN A 433 -19.55 -19.86 -29.89
N THR A 434 -20.26 -20.79 -30.53
CA THR A 434 -21.36 -20.51 -31.45
C THR A 434 -22.65 -21.10 -30.88
N ARG A 435 -23.81 -20.52 -31.23
CA ARG A 435 -25.11 -20.99 -30.71
C ARG A 435 -25.34 -22.45 -31.11
N GLU A 436 -25.01 -22.82 -32.35
CA GLU A 436 -25.23 -24.16 -32.91
C GLU A 436 -24.40 -25.21 -32.15
N GLU A 437 -23.09 -24.99 -32.00
CA GLU A 437 -22.19 -25.94 -31.34
C GLU A 437 -22.54 -26.08 -29.85
N LEU A 438 -22.81 -24.96 -29.15
CA LEU A 438 -23.12 -25.02 -27.74
C LEU A 438 -24.46 -25.70 -27.44
N LEU A 439 -25.48 -25.51 -28.27
CA LEU A 439 -26.76 -26.22 -28.13
C LEU A 439 -26.65 -27.71 -28.45
N ALA A 440 -25.85 -28.09 -29.46
CA ALA A 440 -25.57 -29.48 -29.77
C ALA A 440 -24.90 -30.19 -28.56
N ARG A 441 -23.84 -29.63 -28.03
CA ARG A 441 -23.13 -30.16 -26.84
C ARG A 441 -24.02 -30.18 -25.60
N ALA A 442 -24.85 -29.14 -25.39
CA ALA A 442 -25.79 -29.09 -24.27
C ALA A 442 -26.78 -30.26 -24.31
N LYS A 443 -27.26 -30.67 -25.50
CA LYS A 443 -28.14 -31.86 -25.66
C LYS A 443 -27.44 -33.17 -25.27
N GLU A 444 -26.14 -33.31 -25.57
CA GLU A 444 -25.34 -34.48 -25.18
C GLU A 444 -25.14 -34.56 -23.65
N LEU A 445 -25.12 -33.43 -22.93
CA LEU A 445 -24.99 -33.38 -21.47
C LEU A 445 -26.29 -33.75 -20.72
N VAL A 446 -27.44 -33.77 -21.40
CA VAL A 446 -28.75 -34.16 -20.82
C VAL A 446 -29.00 -35.65 -20.95
N ALA A 447 -28.43 -36.30 -22.00
CA ALA A 447 -28.54 -37.73 -22.27
C ALA A 447 -27.69 -38.56 -21.29
#